data_30eda33ead46a9cc4f5802744c27beee
#
_entry.id   30eda33ead46a9cc4f5802744c27beee
#
_cell.length_a   1.000
_cell.length_b   1.000
_cell.length_c   1.000
_cell.angle_alpha   90.00
_cell.angle_beta   90.00
_cell.angle_gamma   90.00
#
_symmetry.space_group_name_H-M   'P 1'
#
loop_
_entity.id
_entity.type
_entity.pdbx_description
1 polymer ?
#
loop_
_entity_poly.entity_id
_entity_poly.type
_entity_poly.pdbx_seq_one_letter_code
_entity_poly.pdbx_strand_id
1 'polypeptide(L)'
;MKVRYFTNIPSPYRINFFNELGKKCDLEVVFEAEKAPKINSDWYKDNKIKNFKSIFLKKGIIEEQKINFKILKYVTKKCNVLIFTNYSYYTEMIALIYAKLLRKKYILQIDGGIISYNENVIKRKLKKFLVSNASCYLSPSKETDKFLVYYGAQEEKINRYSFTSLYEKDILKKCISDEEKNKLRTKYNIPYKKVIISIGQFIPRKGFDWMIDAYKDLDKSIGIYIIGGKPTKHYLDLKDKYQMDNLHFIGFQNKENIMNWYRLADLFVFPTREDIWGLVINEAMSQGLPVITTDKCISGLELINNGENGFIVKCE
;
A
#
# COMPACT_ATOMS: atom_id res chain seq x y z
N MET A 1 -13.18 21.80 -14.21
CA MET A 1 -13.64 21.51 -12.82
C MET A 1 -12.44 21.57 -11.89
N LYS A 2 -12.53 22.32 -10.77
CA LYS A 2 -11.44 22.43 -9.80
C LYS A 2 -11.61 21.40 -8.68
N VAL A 3 -10.64 20.50 -8.52
CA VAL A 3 -10.61 19.44 -7.52
C VAL A 3 -9.50 19.69 -6.52
N ARG A 4 -9.79 19.53 -5.24
CA ARG A 4 -8.77 19.62 -4.20
C ARG A 4 -8.72 18.34 -3.39
N TYR A 5 -7.54 17.71 -3.41
CA TYR A 5 -7.19 16.56 -2.59
C TYR A 5 -6.46 16.96 -1.32
N PHE A 6 -6.78 16.25 -0.24
CA PHE A 6 -5.99 16.26 0.99
C PHE A 6 -5.41 14.87 1.21
N THR A 7 -4.10 14.81 1.41
CA THR A 7 -3.39 13.55 1.62
C THR A 7 -2.14 13.76 2.46
N ASN A 8 -1.60 12.69 3.03
CA ASN A 8 -0.48 12.75 3.95
C ASN A 8 0.85 13.12 3.28
N ILE A 9 1.36 12.28 2.38
CA ILE A 9 2.68 12.42 1.75
C ILE A 9 2.63 12.12 0.24
N PRO A 10 3.61 12.62 -0.55
CA PRO A 10 3.71 12.36 -1.98
C PRO A 10 4.32 10.97 -2.26
N SER A 11 3.61 9.89 -1.93
CA SER A 11 4.06 8.55 -2.31
C SER A 11 4.10 8.38 -3.84
N PRO A 12 5.00 7.55 -4.41
CA PRO A 12 5.15 7.39 -5.85
C PRO A 12 3.85 7.06 -6.57
N TYR A 13 3.08 6.11 -6.06
CA TYR A 13 1.80 5.74 -6.66
C TYR A 13 0.77 6.88 -6.62
N ARG A 14 0.76 7.70 -5.55
CA ARG A 14 -0.10 8.90 -5.46
C ARG A 14 0.30 9.97 -6.46
N ILE A 15 1.61 10.23 -6.62
CA ILE A 15 2.11 11.17 -7.62
C ILE A 15 1.72 10.73 -9.03
N ASN A 16 1.86 9.45 -9.33
CA ASN A 16 1.45 8.88 -10.62
C ASN A 16 -0.05 9.07 -10.85
N PHE A 17 -0.88 8.71 -9.87
CA PHE A 17 -2.32 8.90 -9.91
C PHE A 17 -2.71 10.37 -10.09
N PHE A 18 -2.12 11.28 -9.32
CA PHE A 18 -2.42 12.71 -9.43
C PHE A 18 -1.93 13.32 -10.74
N ASN A 19 -0.84 12.85 -11.31
CA ASN A 19 -0.40 13.29 -12.65
C ASN A 19 -1.41 12.89 -13.73
N GLU A 20 -2.00 11.69 -13.65
CA GLU A 20 -3.03 11.26 -14.60
C GLU A 20 -4.36 11.99 -14.38
N LEU A 21 -4.78 12.15 -13.12
CA LEU A 21 -6.00 12.88 -12.79
C LEU A 21 -5.91 14.36 -13.19
N GLY A 22 -4.74 14.98 -13.01
CA GLY A 22 -4.49 16.38 -13.37
C GLY A 22 -4.57 16.66 -14.88
N LYS A 23 -4.48 15.64 -15.75
CA LYS A 23 -4.77 15.77 -17.18
C LYS A 23 -6.28 15.95 -17.47
N LYS A 24 -7.13 15.59 -16.49
CA LYS A 24 -8.60 15.59 -16.64
C LYS A 24 -9.31 16.73 -15.92
N CYS A 25 -8.64 17.37 -14.95
CA CYS A 25 -9.23 18.46 -14.16
C CYS A 25 -8.14 19.43 -13.63
N ASP A 26 -8.56 20.63 -13.19
CA ASP A 26 -7.69 21.57 -12.44
C ASP A 26 -7.48 21.00 -11.01
N LEU A 27 -6.40 20.27 -10.84
CA LEU A 27 -6.09 19.52 -9.62
C LEU A 27 -5.13 20.28 -8.72
N GLU A 28 -5.54 20.48 -7.47
CA GLU A 28 -4.70 21.00 -6.38
C GLU A 28 -4.60 19.94 -5.28
N VAL A 29 -3.40 19.50 -4.94
CA VAL A 29 -3.15 18.49 -3.91
C VAL A 29 -2.45 19.12 -2.73
N VAL A 30 -3.05 19.03 -1.56
CA VAL A 30 -2.54 19.51 -0.28
C VAL A 30 -1.94 18.32 0.47
N PHE A 31 -0.61 18.27 0.50
CA PHE A 31 0.16 17.29 1.25
C PHE A 31 0.42 17.79 2.67
N GLU A 32 0.25 16.91 3.64
CA GLU A 32 0.56 17.24 5.03
C GLU A 32 2.07 17.48 5.23
N ALA A 33 2.92 16.62 4.62
CA ALA A 33 4.37 16.79 4.63
C ALA A 33 5.03 16.20 3.36
N GLU A 34 6.35 16.38 3.24
CA GLU A 34 7.14 15.90 2.09
C GLU A 34 7.51 14.41 2.20
N LYS A 35 7.68 13.87 3.41
CA LYS A 35 8.21 12.52 3.66
C LYS A 35 7.54 11.87 4.86
N ALA A 36 7.51 10.54 4.87
CA ALA A 36 7.16 9.74 6.04
C ALA A 36 8.43 9.31 6.82
N PRO A 37 8.32 9.07 8.13
CA PRO A 37 9.42 8.54 8.91
C PRO A 37 9.79 7.11 8.47
N LYS A 38 11.05 6.74 8.60
CA LYS A 38 11.55 5.37 8.35
C LYS A 38 11.36 4.83 6.93
N ILE A 39 11.06 5.69 5.95
CA ILE A 39 11.03 5.34 4.53
C ILE A 39 12.37 5.71 3.90
N ASN A 40 12.92 4.80 3.09
CA ASN A 40 14.14 5.06 2.33
C ASN A 40 13.94 6.28 1.43
N SER A 41 14.89 7.23 1.45
CA SER A 41 14.85 8.46 0.65
C SER A 41 14.79 8.19 -0.86
N ASP A 42 15.35 7.06 -1.31
CA ASP A 42 15.35 6.66 -2.71
C ASP A 42 13.94 6.40 -3.25
N TRP A 43 13.00 6.06 -2.36
CA TRP A 43 11.60 5.89 -2.73
C TRP A 43 10.94 7.16 -3.30
N TYR A 44 11.48 8.34 -2.96
CA TYR A 44 10.95 9.64 -3.41
C TYR A 44 11.69 10.20 -4.65
N LYS A 45 12.81 9.61 -5.09
CA LYS A 45 13.67 10.17 -6.15
C LYS A 45 12.98 10.38 -7.49
N ASP A 46 12.06 9.48 -7.85
CA ASP A 46 11.37 9.50 -9.15
C ASP A 46 10.02 10.25 -9.12
N ASN A 47 9.68 10.91 -8.01
CA ASN A 47 8.42 11.62 -7.81
C ASN A 47 8.39 12.97 -8.57
N LYS A 48 8.19 12.93 -9.88
CA LYS A 48 8.05 14.15 -10.69
C LYS A 48 6.58 14.61 -10.75
N ILE A 49 6.29 15.75 -10.12
CA ILE A 49 5.00 16.42 -10.22
C ILE A 49 4.94 17.17 -11.55
N LYS A 50 3.93 16.86 -12.40
CA LYS A 50 3.81 17.40 -13.76
C LYS A 50 2.48 18.10 -14.03
N ASN A 51 1.36 17.47 -13.69
CA ASN A 51 0.04 17.85 -14.17
C ASN A 51 -0.90 18.34 -13.07
N PHE A 52 -0.39 18.65 -11.89
CA PHE A 52 -1.19 19.17 -10.79
C PHE A 52 -0.39 20.18 -9.93
N LYS A 53 -1.11 21.01 -9.18
CA LYS A 53 -0.54 21.94 -8.23
C LYS A 53 -0.36 21.25 -6.88
N SER A 54 0.87 21.18 -6.39
CA SER A 54 1.18 20.65 -5.06
C SER A 54 1.32 21.77 -4.03
N ILE A 55 0.84 21.51 -2.82
CA ILE A 55 0.95 22.38 -1.65
C ILE A 55 1.43 21.50 -0.50
N PHE A 56 2.53 21.88 0.13
CA PHE A 56 3.05 21.21 1.31
C PHE A 56 2.77 22.07 2.54
N LEU A 57 2.05 21.52 3.53
CA LEU A 57 1.74 22.24 4.78
C LEU A 57 2.97 22.33 5.67
N LYS A 58 3.85 21.33 5.60
CA LYS A 58 5.11 21.24 6.33
C LYS A 58 6.22 20.73 5.41
N LYS A 59 7.42 21.31 5.54
CA LYS A 59 8.65 20.75 4.96
C LYS A 59 9.18 19.62 5.82
N GLY A 60 9.76 18.58 5.17
CA GLY A 60 10.37 17.46 5.84
C GLY A 60 9.40 16.34 6.24
N ILE A 61 9.62 15.74 7.41
CA ILE A 61 8.94 14.50 7.83
C ILE A 61 7.59 14.83 8.48
N ILE A 62 6.57 14.00 8.16
CA ILE A 62 5.23 14.07 8.76
C ILE A 62 5.28 13.72 10.26
N GLU A 63 4.46 14.41 11.02
CA GLU A 63 4.26 14.17 12.45
C GLU A 63 2.77 13.87 12.68
N GLU A 64 2.43 12.57 12.67
CA GLU A 64 1.05 12.07 12.65
C GLU A 64 0.18 12.60 13.80
N GLN A 65 0.80 12.88 14.97
CA GLN A 65 0.12 13.36 16.19
C GLN A 65 0.16 14.89 16.34
N LYS A 66 0.69 15.62 15.38
CA LYS A 66 0.68 17.09 15.40
C LYS A 66 -0.33 17.65 14.42
N ILE A 67 -1.04 18.67 14.84
CA ILE A 67 -2.02 19.37 14.02
C ILE A 67 -1.37 20.55 13.32
N ASN A 68 -1.54 20.62 12.01
CA ASN A 68 -1.18 21.78 11.22
C ASN A 68 -2.45 22.53 10.78
N PHE A 69 -2.81 23.56 11.55
CA PHE A 69 -4.02 24.35 11.29
C PHE A 69 -4.03 25.10 9.95
N LYS A 70 -2.89 25.21 9.25
CA LYS A 70 -2.85 25.79 7.89
C LYS A 70 -3.75 25.04 6.91
N ILE A 71 -4.09 23.77 7.19
CA ILE A 71 -5.00 22.96 6.35
C ILE A 71 -6.40 23.58 6.25
N LEU A 72 -6.89 24.23 7.31
CA LEU A 72 -8.24 24.81 7.37
C LEU A 72 -8.47 25.88 6.28
N LYS A 73 -7.44 26.67 5.97
CA LYS A 73 -7.46 27.64 4.85
C LYS A 73 -7.81 26.97 3.52
N TYR A 74 -7.35 25.74 3.31
CA TYR A 74 -7.60 25.02 2.07
C TYR A 74 -8.97 24.34 2.05
N VAL A 75 -9.55 24.03 3.19
CA VAL A 75 -10.95 23.56 3.30
C VAL A 75 -11.94 24.63 2.88
N THR A 76 -11.67 25.89 3.23
CA THR A 76 -12.57 27.04 2.91
C THR A 76 -12.37 27.62 1.51
N LYS A 77 -11.17 27.51 0.95
CA LYS A 77 -10.85 28.06 -0.37
C LYS A 77 -11.72 27.43 -1.46
N LYS A 78 -12.27 28.27 -2.35
CA LYS A 78 -13.20 27.84 -3.42
C LYS A 78 -12.64 26.70 -4.28
N CYS A 79 -13.41 25.64 -4.42
CA CYS A 79 -13.22 24.52 -5.36
C CYS A 79 -14.58 23.86 -5.62
N ASN A 80 -14.67 23.00 -6.63
CA ASN A 80 -15.90 22.28 -6.95
C ASN A 80 -16.02 20.98 -6.15
N VAL A 81 -14.89 20.29 -5.89
CA VAL A 81 -14.85 19.02 -5.21
C VAL A 81 -13.72 19.01 -4.19
N LEU A 82 -14.02 18.58 -2.96
CA LEU A 82 -13.07 18.29 -1.90
C LEU A 82 -12.95 16.77 -1.75
N ILE A 83 -11.74 16.25 -1.68
CA ILE A 83 -11.47 14.81 -1.48
C ILE A 83 -10.48 14.66 -0.34
N PHE A 84 -10.84 13.88 0.67
CA PHE A 84 -9.97 13.49 1.78
C PHE A 84 -9.57 12.03 1.61
N THR A 85 -8.28 11.73 1.80
CA THR A 85 -7.78 10.36 1.65
C THR A 85 -7.44 9.69 2.98
N ASN A 86 -7.60 10.41 4.07
CA ASN A 86 -7.27 9.90 5.40
C ASN A 86 -8.22 10.50 6.45
N TYR A 87 -8.46 9.77 7.50
CA TYR A 87 -9.25 10.20 8.66
C TYR A 87 -8.54 9.88 9.99
N SER A 88 -7.27 9.42 9.95
CA SER A 88 -6.52 8.96 11.12
C SER A 88 -5.39 9.89 11.54
N TYR A 89 -4.85 10.73 10.66
CA TYR A 89 -3.86 11.72 11.00
C TYR A 89 -4.53 12.98 11.55
N TYR A 90 -4.00 13.56 12.61
CA TYR A 90 -4.65 14.64 13.34
C TYR A 90 -4.92 15.88 12.48
N THR A 91 -4.01 16.22 11.57
CA THR A 91 -4.20 17.35 10.65
C THR A 91 -5.38 17.11 9.70
N GLU A 92 -5.49 15.91 9.10
CA GLU A 92 -6.60 15.58 8.21
C GLU A 92 -7.91 15.37 8.98
N MET A 93 -7.85 14.81 10.21
CA MET A 93 -9.02 14.71 11.08
C MET A 93 -9.66 16.07 11.35
N ILE A 94 -8.87 17.07 11.73
CA ILE A 94 -9.40 18.41 12.01
C ILE A 94 -9.93 19.09 10.74
N ALA A 95 -9.30 18.85 9.59
CA ALA A 95 -9.81 19.36 8.31
C ALA A 95 -11.17 18.73 7.96
N LEU A 96 -11.33 17.43 8.19
CA LEU A 96 -12.57 16.69 7.96
C LEU A 96 -13.68 17.17 8.92
N ILE A 97 -13.37 17.33 10.22
CA ILE A 97 -14.28 17.90 11.20
C ILE A 97 -14.71 19.32 10.78
N TYR A 98 -13.77 20.15 10.38
CA TYR A 98 -14.05 21.51 9.94
C TYR A 98 -14.92 21.55 8.67
N ALA A 99 -14.67 20.67 7.71
CA ALA A 99 -15.52 20.53 6.53
C ALA A 99 -16.96 20.16 6.90
N LYS A 100 -17.15 19.26 7.89
CA LYS A 100 -18.48 18.90 8.43
C LYS A 100 -19.16 20.05 9.13
N LEU A 101 -18.46 20.78 10.00
CA LEU A 101 -19.03 21.97 10.68
C LEU A 101 -19.49 23.04 9.68
N LEU A 102 -18.76 23.22 8.59
CA LEU A 102 -19.12 24.15 7.51
C LEU A 102 -20.14 23.56 6.52
N ARG A 103 -20.65 22.35 6.76
CA ARG A 103 -21.57 21.63 5.86
C ARG A 103 -21.07 21.53 4.42
N LYS A 104 -19.74 21.43 4.22
CA LYS A 104 -19.14 21.25 2.90
C LYS A 104 -19.43 19.85 2.38
N LYS A 105 -19.79 19.75 1.10
CA LYS A 105 -19.83 18.46 0.40
C LYS A 105 -18.40 18.00 0.15
N TYR A 106 -18.08 16.75 0.46
CA TYR A 106 -16.77 16.15 0.23
C TYR A 106 -16.89 14.67 -0.10
N ILE A 107 -15.87 14.15 -0.75
CA ILE A 107 -15.65 12.73 -1.00
C ILE A 107 -14.64 12.22 0.03
N LEU A 108 -14.92 11.05 0.59
CA LEU A 108 -13.94 10.33 1.41
C LEU A 108 -13.41 9.13 0.62
N GLN A 109 -12.15 9.18 0.25
CA GLN A 109 -11.44 8.07 -0.39
C GLN A 109 -10.66 7.30 0.68
N ILE A 110 -10.78 5.98 0.69
CA ILE A 110 -10.04 5.10 1.60
C ILE A 110 -9.28 4.08 0.77
N ASP A 111 -8.00 3.90 1.05
CA ASP A 111 -7.13 2.95 0.33
C ASP A 111 -7.29 1.50 0.80
N GLY A 112 -8.06 1.29 1.85
CA GLY A 112 -8.37 0.00 2.44
C GLY A 112 -8.80 0.15 3.89
N GLY A 113 -9.42 -0.86 4.44
CA GLY A 113 -9.87 -0.86 5.83
C GLY A 113 -10.28 -2.24 6.29
N ILE A 114 -9.85 -2.60 7.49
CA ILE A 114 -10.23 -3.84 8.18
C ILE A 114 -11.01 -3.46 9.44
N ILE A 115 -12.17 -4.09 9.64
CA ILE A 115 -12.98 -3.84 10.83
C ILE A 115 -12.25 -4.40 12.05
N SER A 116 -12.04 -3.54 13.06
CA SER A 116 -11.54 -3.97 14.36
C SER A 116 -12.71 -4.09 15.34
N TYR A 117 -13.14 -5.32 15.61
CA TYR A 117 -14.25 -5.58 16.54
C TYR A 117 -13.88 -5.33 18.00
N ASN A 118 -12.60 -5.41 18.35
CA ASN A 118 -12.07 -5.25 19.72
C ASN A 118 -11.59 -3.82 20.02
N GLU A 119 -12.01 -2.83 19.22
CA GLU A 119 -11.60 -1.45 19.48
C GLU A 119 -12.38 -0.79 20.62
N ASN A 120 -11.71 0.17 21.29
CA ASN A 120 -12.34 0.97 22.34
C ASN A 120 -13.58 1.72 21.82
N VAL A 121 -14.65 1.78 22.63
CA VAL A 121 -15.93 2.42 22.27
C VAL A 121 -15.76 3.88 21.85
N ILE A 122 -14.86 4.62 22.51
CA ILE A 122 -14.60 6.03 22.20
C ILE A 122 -13.94 6.13 20.81
N LYS A 123 -12.94 5.30 20.52
CA LYS A 123 -12.30 5.24 19.19
C LYS A 123 -13.32 4.89 18.12
N ARG A 124 -14.20 3.92 18.37
CA ARG A 124 -15.25 3.53 17.43
C ARG A 124 -16.24 4.66 17.16
N LYS A 125 -16.69 5.38 18.21
CA LYS A 125 -17.56 6.55 18.06
C LYS A 125 -16.89 7.66 17.25
N LEU A 126 -15.60 7.93 17.51
CA LEU A 126 -14.83 8.91 16.74
C LEU A 126 -14.70 8.51 15.27
N LYS A 127 -14.35 7.25 14.98
CA LYS A 127 -14.30 6.75 13.60
C LYS A 127 -15.66 6.88 12.91
N LYS A 128 -16.75 6.47 13.59
CA LYS A 128 -18.11 6.66 13.04
C LYS A 128 -18.41 8.13 12.74
N PHE A 129 -18.04 9.02 13.62
CA PHE A 129 -18.22 10.46 13.39
C PHE A 129 -17.39 10.94 12.19
N LEU A 130 -16.14 10.51 12.05
CA LEU A 130 -15.24 10.92 10.96
C LEU A 130 -15.66 10.35 9.62
N VAL A 131 -15.98 9.06 9.56
CA VAL A 131 -16.32 8.36 8.32
C VAL A 131 -17.72 8.71 7.82
N SER A 132 -18.72 8.81 8.71
CA SER A 132 -20.11 9.09 8.32
C SER A 132 -20.29 10.43 7.59
N ASN A 133 -21.40 10.57 6.86
CA ASN A 133 -21.87 11.83 6.26
C ASN A 133 -20.99 12.43 5.15
N ALA A 134 -20.11 11.67 4.51
CA ALA A 134 -19.54 12.08 3.24
C ALA A 134 -20.62 12.08 2.15
N SER A 135 -20.47 12.92 1.14
CA SER A 135 -21.40 12.97 0.00
C SER A 135 -21.21 11.77 -0.92
N CYS A 136 -20.01 11.20 -0.94
CA CYS A 136 -19.62 10.05 -1.73
C CYS A 136 -18.40 9.39 -1.06
N TYR A 137 -18.26 8.08 -1.24
CA TYR A 137 -17.10 7.32 -0.81
C TYR A 137 -16.43 6.66 -2.01
N LEU A 138 -15.09 6.60 -1.98
CA LEU A 138 -14.30 5.84 -2.93
C LEU A 138 -13.63 4.69 -2.18
N SER A 139 -13.91 3.47 -2.61
CA SER A 139 -13.49 2.22 -1.97
C SER A 139 -12.79 1.31 -2.97
N PRO A 140 -11.66 0.66 -2.60
CA PRO A 140 -10.96 -0.24 -3.51
C PRO A 140 -11.44 -1.70 -3.46
N SER A 141 -12.26 -2.10 -2.47
CA SER A 141 -12.58 -3.52 -2.24
C SER A 141 -13.89 -3.75 -1.51
N LYS A 142 -14.40 -5.00 -1.60
CA LYS A 142 -15.57 -5.46 -0.83
C LYS A 142 -15.37 -5.33 0.68
N GLU A 143 -14.16 -5.64 1.16
CA GLU A 143 -13.85 -5.52 2.59
C GLU A 143 -13.84 -4.05 3.06
N THR A 144 -13.35 -3.16 2.20
CA THR A 144 -13.41 -1.72 2.49
C THR A 144 -14.83 -1.17 2.46
N ASP A 145 -15.72 -1.70 1.59
CA ASP A 145 -17.14 -1.34 1.60
C ASP A 145 -17.77 -1.72 2.95
N LYS A 146 -17.56 -2.96 3.42
CA LYS A 146 -18.03 -3.43 4.74
C LYS A 146 -17.50 -2.54 5.87
N PHE A 147 -16.21 -2.17 5.80
CA PHE A 147 -15.59 -1.24 6.76
C PHE A 147 -16.30 0.11 6.76
N LEU A 148 -16.54 0.71 5.60
CA LEU A 148 -17.21 2.00 5.45
C LEU A 148 -18.63 1.95 6.03
N VAL A 149 -19.41 0.93 5.68
CA VAL A 149 -20.78 0.73 6.19
C VAL A 149 -20.78 0.55 7.71
N TYR A 150 -19.86 -0.26 8.26
CA TYR A 150 -19.74 -0.46 9.70
C TYR A 150 -19.47 0.85 10.46
N TYR A 151 -18.71 1.77 9.87
CA TYR A 151 -18.43 3.09 10.42
C TYR A 151 -19.42 4.19 9.96
N GLY A 152 -20.56 3.82 9.37
CA GLY A 152 -21.71 4.70 9.14
C GLY A 152 -21.78 5.36 7.77
N ALA A 153 -21.08 4.83 6.77
CA ALA A 153 -21.32 5.19 5.38
C ALA A 153 -22.66 4.58 4.92
N GLN A 154 -23.38 5.30 4.05
CA GLN A 154 -24.53 4.78 3.33
C GLN A 154 -24.02 3.99 2.12
N GLU A 155 -24.46 2.74 1.96
CA GLU A 155 -23.94 1.81 0.96
C GLU A 155 -24.13 2.35 -0.48
N GLU A 156 -25.25 2.98 -0.75
CA GLU A 156 -25.57 3.58 -2.06
C GLU A 156 -24.67 4.77 -2.43
N LYS A 157 -23.89 5.29 -1.50
CA LYS A 157 -22.90 6.35 -1.73
C LYS A 157 -21.48 5.83 -1.94
N ILE A 158 -21.29 4.52 -1.85
CA ILE A 158 -19.97 3.90 -2.05
C ILE A 158 -19.76 3.60 -3.53
N ASN A 159 -18.69 4.14 -4.08
CA ASN A 159 -18.25 3.88 -5.44
C ASN A 159 -16.90 3.20 -5.43
N ARG A 160 -16.76 2.13 -6.20
CA ARG A 160 -15.51 1.40 -6.29
C ARG A 160 -14.57 2.01 -7.31
N TYR A 161 -13.29 1.92 -7.02
CA TYR A 161 -12.22 2.26 -7.95
C TYR A 161 -11.11 1.21 -7.87
N SER A 162 -10.44 0.97 -8.99
CA SER A 162 -9.28 0.06 -9.02
C SER A 162 -8.06 0.73 -8.39
N PHE A 163 -7.55 0.16 -7.29
CA PHE A 163 -6.37 0.69 -6.61
C PHE A 163 -5.12 -0.09 -6.99
N THR A 164 -4.16 0.60 -7.58
CA THR A 164 -2.91 0.01 -8.05
C THR A 164 -1.77 1.06 -8.09
N SER A 165 -0.52 0.58 -8.07
CA SER A 165 0.70 1.37 -8.31
C SER A 165 1.19 1.28 -9.76
N LEU A 166 0.51 0.51 -10.61
CA LEU A 166 0.96 0.09 -11.92
C LEU A 166 0.28 0.85 -13.04
N TYR A 167 1.01 1.06 -14.11
CA TYR A 167 0.48 1.42 -15.42
C TYR A 167 0.27 0.16 -16.27
N GLU A 168 -0.55 0.24 -17.30
CA GLU A 168 -0.79 -0.87 -18.26
C GLU A 168 0.52 -1.43 -18.84
N LYS A 169 1.51 -0.56 -19.12
CA LYS A 169 2.83 -0.96 -19.61
C LYS A 169 3.66 -1.80 -18.63
N ASP A 170 3.31 -1.76 -17.35
CA ASP A 170 4.00 -2.52 -16.29
C ASP A 170 3.49 -3.96 -16.21
N ILE A 171 2.34 -4.26 -16.85
CA ILE A 171 1.69 -5.58 -16.82
C ILE A 171 2.28 -6.45 -17.94
N LEU A 172 2.72 -7.64 -17.62
CA LEU A 172 3.15 -8.62 -18.60
C LEU A 172 1.96 -9.05 -19.46
N LYS A 173 2.13 -8.94 -20.79
CA LYS A 173 1.12 -9.40 -21.75
C LYS A 173 1.20 -10.91 -22.04
N LYS A 174 2.32 -11.54 -21.71
CA LYS A 174 2.58 -12.98 -21.86
C LYS A 174 3.41 -13.45 -20.68
N CYS A 175 3.18 -14.70 -20.26
CA CYS A 175 4.02 -15.33 -19.25
C CYS A 175 5.49 -15.30 -19.70
N ILE A 176 6.39 -15.02 -18.77
CA ILE A 176 7.82 -15.07 -19.03
C ILE A 176 8.24 -16.52 -19.32
N SER A 177 9.10 -16.72 -20.31
CA SER A 177 9.63 -18.03 -20.61
C SER A 177 10.66 -18.51 -19.60
N ASP A 178 10.86 -19.82 -19.49
CA ASP A 178 11.89 -20.37 -18.60
C ASP A 178 13.29 -19.88 -18.99
N GLU A 179 13.54 -19.66 -20.29
CA GLU A 179 14.81 -19.12 -20.76
C GLU A 179 15.03 -17.68 -20.27
N GLU A 180 14.03 -16.81 -20.37
CA GLU A 180 14.10 -15.43 -19.89
C GLU A 180 14.25 -15.39 -18.36
N LYS A 181 13.51 -16.27 -17.65
CA LYS A 181 13.63 -16.42 -16.20
C LYS A 181 15.04 -16.83 -15.78
N ASN A 182 15.64 -17.80 -16.49
CA ASN A 182 16.99 -18.26 -16.23
C ASN A 182 18.04 -17.19 -16.54
N LYS A 183 17.87 -16.41 -17.63
CA LYS A 183 18.74 -15.25 -17.91
C LYS A 183 18.73 -14.24 -16.78
N LEU A 184 17.55 -13.94 -16.22
CA LEU A 184 17.45 -13.05 -15.06
C LEU A 184 18.11 -13.67 -13.82
N ARG A 185 17.91 -14.96 -13.55
CA ARG A 185 18.59 -15.65 -12.43
C ARG A 185 20.10 -15.59 -12.53
N THR A 186 20.63 -15.83 -13.72
CA THR A 186 22.08 -15.70 -13.98
C THR A 186 22.56 -14.26 -13.72
N LYS A 187 21.84 -13.26 -14.25
CA LYS A 187 22.15 -11.83 -14.04
C LYS A 187 22.19 -11.44 -12.55
N TYR A 188 21.34 -12.03 -11.73
CA TYR A 188 21.26 -11.75 -10.29
C TYR A 188 22.05 -12.75 -9.45
N ASN A 189 22.88 -13.64 -10.07
CA ASN A 189 23.66 -14.68 -9.39
C ASN A 189 22.81 -15.60 -8.48
N ILE A 190 21.65 -16.02 -8.98
CA ILE A 190 20.72 -16.90 -8.27
C ILE A 190 20.96 -18.35 -8.71
N PRO A 191 21.49 -19.22 -7.82
CA PRO A 191 21.85 -20.59 -8.18
C PRO A 191 20.65 -21.57 -8.13
N TYR A 192 19.50 -21.10 -7.65
CA TYR A 192 18.35 -21.95 -7.33
C TYR A 192 17.43 -22.15 -8.55
N LYS A 193 16.95 -23.39 -8.74
CA LYS A 193 15.97 -23.71 -9.80
C LYS A 193 14.55 -23.22 -9.45
N LYS A 194 14.23 -23.15 -8.16
CA LYS A 194 12.97 -22.58 -7.65
C LYS A 194 13.28 -21.42 -6.71
N VAL A 195 12.50 -20.36 -6.85
CA VAL A 195 12.72 -19.11 -6.13
C VAL A 195 11.43 -18.59 -5.55
N ILE A 196 11.42 -18.43 -4.24
CA ILE A 196 10.33 -17.78 -3.50
C ILE A 196 10.80 -16.38 -3.11
N ILE A 197 9.96 -15.37 -3.35
CA ILE A 197 10.27 -14.01 -2.94
C ILE A 197 9.21 -13.43 -2.01
N SER A 198 9.63 -12.50 -1.17
CA SER A 198 8.77 -11.60 -0.41
C SER A 198 9.32 -10.18 -0.46
N ILE A 199 8.46 -9.17 -0.51
CA ILE A 199 8.88 -7.78 -0.68
C ILE A 199 8.19 -6.90 0.36
N GLY A 200 8.98 -6.11 1.09
CA GLY A 200 8.47 -5.18 2.09
C GLY A 200 9.53 -4.71 3.08
N GLN A 201 9.17 -3.76 3.93
CA GLN A 201 10.05 -3.30 5.01
C GLN A 201 10.22 -4.39 6.08
N PHE A 202 11.43 -4.49 6.67
CA PHE A 202 11.71 -5.40 7.80
C PHE A 202 11.10 -4.88 9.10
N ILE A 203 9.76 -4.94 9.20
CA ILE A 203 8.98 -4.55 10.37
C ILE A 203 8.05 -5.69 10.80
N PRO A 204 7.70 -5.82 12.09
CA PRO A 204 6.89 -6.96 12.60
C PRO A 204 5.56 -7.14 11.86
N ARG A 205 4.92 -6.04 11.43
CA ARG A 205 3.66 -6.07 10.69
C ARG A 205 3.72 -6.89 9.40
N LYS A 206 4.90 -6.99 8.75
CA LYS A 206 5.08 -7.72 7.49
C LYS A 206 5.22 -9.24 7.66
N GLY A 207 5.39 -9.74 8.89
CA GLY A 207 5.32 -11.16 9.20
C GLY A 207 6.43 -12.03 8.63
N PHE A 208 7.59 -11.46 8.27
CA PHE A 208 8.70 -12.22 7.70
C PHE A 208 9.26 -13.28 8.65
N ASP A 209 9.12 -13.08 9.96
CA ASP A 209 9.44 -14.08 10.99
C ASP A 209 8.56 -15.32 10.84
N TRP A 210 7.26 -15.19 10.56
CA TRP A 210 6.38 -16.32 10.27
C TRP A 210 6.81 -17.08 9.02
N MET A 211 7.20 -16.35 7.95
CA MET A 211 7.70 -16.97 6.73
C MET A 211 8.99 -17.75 6.98
N ILE A 212 9.92 -17.19 7.75
CA ILE A 212 11.19 -17.84 8.10
C ILE A 212 10.92 -19.10 8.92
N ASP A 213 10.05 -19.03 9.92
CA ASP A 213 9.71 -20.19 10.74
C ASP A 213 8.99 -21.29 9.93
N ALA A 214 8.05 -20.91 9.07
CA ALA A 214 7.33 -21.86 8.22
C ALA A 214 8.24 -22.57 7.19
N TYR A 215 9.30 -21.91 6.75
CA TYR A 215 10.19 -22.41 5.68
C TYR A 215 11.52 -22.96 6.18
N LYS A 216 11.73 -23.05 7.51
CA LYS A 216 12.97 -23.57 8.09
C LYS A 216 13.33 -24.98 7.64
N ASP A 217 12.32 -25.81 7.39
CA ASP A 217 12.47 -27.23 6.98
C ASP A 217 12.25 -27.41 5.46
N LEU A 218 12.12 -26.32 4.69
CA LEU A 218 11.96 -26.40 3.24
C LEU A 218 13.24 -26.90 2.57
N ASP A 219 13.10 -27.62 1.47
CA ASP A 219 14.24 -28.11 0.67
C ASP A 219 15.20 -26.95 0.35
N LYS A 220 16.47 -27.13 0.76
CA LYS A 220 17.53 -26.13 0.56
C LYS A 220 17.87 -25.86 -0.90
N SER A 221 17.38 -26.66 -1.86
CA SER A 221 17.49 -26.38 -3.28
C SER A 221 16.56 -25.23 -3.74
N ILE A 222 15.62 -24.78 -2.89
CA ILE A 222 14.70 -23.66 -3.14
C ILE A 222 15.28 -22.39 -2.51
N GLY A 223 15.54 -21.37 -3.32
CA GLY A 223 16.01 -20.07 -2.83
C GLY A 223 14.88 -19.22 -2.26
N ILE A 224 15.09 -18.61 -1.11
CA ILE A 224 14.15 -17.71 -0.45
C ILE A 224 14.77 -16.32 -0.38
N TYR A 225 14.10 -15.32 -0.94
CA TYR A 225 14.60 -13.94 -0.98
C TYR A 225 13.60 -12.97 -0.36
N ILE A 226 14.02 -12.27 0.68
CA ILE A 226 13.24 -11.18 1.29
C ILE A 226 13.88 -9.84 0.92
N ILE A 227 13.13 -9.01 0.21
CA ILE A 227 13.62 -7.79 -0.44
C ILE A 227 12.97 -6.57 0.19
N GLY A 228 13.73 -5.53 0.55
CA GLY A 228 13.10 -4.29 0.99
C GLY A 228 13.87 -3.45 1.99
N GLY A 229 15.15 -3.71 2.17
CA GLY A 229 16.02 -2.92 3.01
C GLY A 229 17.00 -3.74 3.84
N LYS A 230 17.49 -3.14 4.91
CA LYS A 230 18.41 -3.83 5.82
C LYS A 230 17.61 -4.66 6.84
N PRO A 231 17.84 -5.97 6.96
CA PRO A 231 17.19 -6.80 7.96
C PRO A 231 17.57 -6.33 9.37
N THR A 232 16.63 -6.46 10.30
CA THR A 232 16.95 -6.24 11.73
C THR A 232 17.70 -7.46 12.30
N LYS A 233 18.34 -7.26 13.45
CA LYS A 233 19.05 -8.36 14.15
C LYS A 233 18.13 -9.57 14.36
N HIS A 234 16.87 -9.36 14.70
CA HIS A 234 15.89 -10.43 14.89
C HIS A 234 15.80 -11.39 13.69
N TYR A 235 15.75 -10.87 12.45
CA TYR A 235 15.68 -11.71 11.26
C TYR A 235 16.99 -12.42 10.94
N LEU A 236 18.14 -11.80 11.26
CA LEU A 236 19.44 -12.43 11.15
C LEU A 236 19.57 -13.59 12.14
N ASP A 237 19.21 -13.36 13.40
CA ASP A 237 19.22 -14.38 14.46
C ASP A 237 18.31 -15.58 14.12
N LEU A 238 17.15 -15.36 13.49
CA LEU A 238 16.27 -16.43 13.03
C LEU A 238 16.90 -17.26 11.89
N LYS A 239 17.51 -16.59 10.91
CA LYS A 239 18.23 -17.28 9.83
C LYS A 239 19.34 -18.16 10.38
N ASP A 240 20.15 -17.64 11.29
CA ASP A 240 21.28 -18.38 11.90
C ASP A 240 20.76 -19.52 12.78
N LYS A 241 19.74 -19.28 13.60
CA LYS A 241 19.10 -20.30 14.44
C LYS A 241 18.63 -21.52 13.65
N TYR A 242 18.03 -21.27 12.46
CA TYR A 242 17.50 -22.35 11.62
C TYR A 242 18.47 -22.80 10.53
N GLN A 243 19.69 -22.29 10.49
CA GLN A 243 20.74 -22.64 9.52
C GLN A 243 20.22 -22.59 8.06
N MET A 244 19.51 -21.50 7.73
CA MET A 244 18.87 -21.31 6.43
C MET A 244 19.85 -20.66 5.43
N ASP A 245 20.80 -21.43 4.87
CA ASP A 245 21.76 -20.92 3.87
C ASP A 245 21.08 -20.47 2.58
N ASN A 246 19.90 -21.04 2.27
CA ASN A 246 19.06 -20.68 1.12
C ASN A 246 18.17 -19.46 1.35
N LEU A 247 18.19 -18.82 2.53
CA LEU A 247 17.50 -17.55 2.80
C LEU A 247 18.45 -16.37 2.57
N HIS A 248 18.00 -15.43 1.74
CA HIS A 248 18.76 -14.24 1.38
C HIS A 248 17.98 -12.96 1.65
N PHE A 249 18.65 -11.98 2.25
CA PHE A 249 18.10 -10.65 2.48
C PHE A 249 18.66 -9.67 1.44
N ILE A 250 17.80 -9.04 0.69
CA ILE A 250 18.16 -8.11 -0.38
C ILE A 250 17.79 -6.69 0.04
N GLY A 251 18.72 -5.77 -0.15
CA GLY A 251 18.50 -4.35 0.12
C GLY A 251 17.36 -3.74 -0.71
N PHE A 252 17.11 -2.45 -0.46
CA PHE A 252 16.13 -1.70 -1.23
C PHE A 252 16.42 -1.78 -2.73
N GLN A 253 15.37 -1.99 -3.52
CA GLN A 253 15.41 -2.05 -4.98
C GLN A 253 14.52 -0.96 -5.59
N ASN A 254 14.95 -0.36 -6.69
CA ASN A 254 14.10 0.54 -7.47
C ASN A 254 13.00 -0.25 -8.23
N LYS A 255 12.04 0.46 -8.82
CA LYS A 255 10.89 -0.16 -9.50
C LYS A 255 11.31 -1.15 -10.59
N GLU A 256 12.29 -0.81 -11.42
CA GLU A 256 12.75 -1.68 -12.51
C GLU A 256 13.33 -2.99 -11.98
N ASN A 257 14.21 -2.93 -11.01
CA ASN A 257 14.78 -4.10 -10.38
C ASN A 257 13.73 -4.95 -9.66
N ILE A 258 12.76 -4.33 -8.96
CA ILE A 258 11.65 -5.04 -8.32
C ILE A 258 10.85 -5.84 -9.36
N MET A 259 10.54 -5.28 -10.53
CA MET A 259 9.85 -6.00 -11.59
C MET A 259 10.67 -7.21 -12.07
N ASN A 260 11.99 -7.09 -12.17
CA ASN A 260 12.86 -8.23 -12.50
C ASN A 260 12.85 -9.31 -11.41
N TRP A 261 12.81 -8.93 -10.12
CA TRP A 261 12.66 -9.89 -9.02
C TRP A 261 11.33 -10.65 -9.10
N TYR A 262 10.22 -10.00 -9.40
CA TYR A 262 8.96 -10.70 -9.64
C TYR A 262 9.08 -11.67 -10.84
N ARG A 263 9.69 -11.27 -11.93
CA ARG A 263 9.83 -12.09 -13.15
C ARG A 263 10.67 -13.34 -12.96
N LEU A 264 11.77 -13.26 -12.20
CA LEU A 264 12.67 -14.40 -11.98
C LEU A 264 12.14 -15.42 -10.95
N ALA A 265 11.18 -15.03 -10.13
CA ALA A 265 10.61 -15.87 -9.08
C ALA A 265 9.57 -16.86 -9.61
N ASP A 266 9.23 -17.86 -8.79
CA ASP A 266 8.19 -18.84 -9.04
C ASP A 266 6.97 -18.64 -8.14
N LEU A 267 7.17 -18.01 -6.97
CA LEU A 267 6.12 -17.77 -5.98
C LEU A 267 6.39 -16.47 -5.24
N PHE A 268 5.35 -15.68 -5.05
CA PHE A 268 5.35 -14.53 -4.16
C PHE A 268 4.62 -14.87 -2.86
N VAL A 269 5.27 -14.62 -1.72
CA VAL A 269 4.69 -14.85 -0.40
C VAL A 269 4.65 -13.53 0.38
N PHE A 270 3.48 -13.14 0.85
CA PHE A 270 3.30 -11.92 1.62
C PHE A 270 2.59 -12.22 2.94
N PRO A 271 3.35 -12.63 3.98
CA PRO A 271 2.81 -13.16 5.23
C PRO A 271 2.42 -12.05 6.21
N THR A 272 1.83 -10.99 5.70
CA THR A 272 1.56 -9.79 6.49
C THR A 272 0.53 -10.03 7.60
N ARG A 273 0.80 -9.50 8.80
CA ARG A 273 -0.14 -9.48 9.92
C ARG A 273 -1.25 -8.46 9.74
N GLU A 274 -0.98 -7.43 8.94
CA GLU A 274 -1.95 -6.42 8.55
C GLU A 274 -1.42 -5.60 7.38
N ASP A 275 -2.23 -5.48 6.32
CA ASP A 275 -1.97 -4.50 5.27
C ASP A 275 -3.30 -3.94 4.74
N ILE A 276 -3.47 -2.64 4.84
CA ILE A 276 -4.70 -1.96 4.39
C ILE A 276 -4.94 -2.05 2.89
N TRP A 277 -3.90 -2.36 2.11
CA TRP A 277 -4.01 -2.79 0.72
C TRP A 277 -2.99 -3.87 0.40
N GLY A 278 -1.71 -3.53 0.29
CA GLY A 278 -0.64 -4.43 -0.14
C GLY A 278 -0.38 -4.33 -1.64
N LEU A 279 0.08 -3.18 -2.12
CA LEU A 279 0.38 -2.93 -3.54
C LEU A 279 1.33 -3.97 -4.16
N VAL A 280 2.16 -4.60 -3.35
CA VAL A 280 3.06 -5.70 -3.76
C VAL A 280 2.32 -6.93 -4.32
N ILE A 281 1.05 -7.15 -3.91
CA ILE A 281 0.19 -8.19 -4.50
C ILE A 281 -0.14 -7.84 -5.95
N ASN A 282 -0.59 -6.58 -6.21
CA ASN A 282 -0.83 -6.12 -7.58
C ASN A 282 0.43 -6.27 -8.44
N GLU A 283 1.60 -5.92 -7.90
CA GLU A 283 2.87 -6.00 -8.59
C GLU A 283 3.24 -7.45 -8.94
N ALA A 284 3.17 -8.37 -7.97
CA ALA A 284 3.44 -9.79 -8.19
C ALA A 284 2.52 -10.39 -9.25
N MET A 285 1.20 -10.17 -9.11
CA MET A 285 0.20 -10.71 -10.05
C MET A 285 0.34 -10.09 -11.44
N SER A 286 0.75 -8.83 -11.56
CA SER A 286 1.00 -8.17 -12.86
C SER A 286 2.15 -8.81 -13.64
N GLN A 287 3.04 -9.53 -12.95
CA GLN A 287 4.14 -10.28 -13.53
C GLN A 287 3.84 -11.79 -13.65
N GLY A 288 2.58 -12.20 -13.45
CA GLY A 288 2.13 -13.58 -13.60
C GLY A 288 2.53 -14.50 -12.44
N LEU A 289 2.95 -13.96 -11.29
CA LEU A 289 3.31 -14.77 -10.15
C LEU A 289 2.08 -15.23 -9.38
N PRO A 290 1.98 -16.52 -9.00
CA PRO A 290 1.05 -16.98 -7.98
C PRO A 290 1.43 -16.38 -6.62
N VAL A 291 0.41 -16.11 -5.80
CA VAL A 291 0.57 -15.38 -4.54
C VAL A 291 0.04 -16.19 -3.37
N ILE A 292 0.82 -16.26 -2.28
CA ILE A 292 0.31 -16.68 -0.97
C ILE A 292 0.32 -15.46 -0.05
N THR A 293 -0.82 -15.16 0.56
CA THR A 293 -0.93 -14.08 1.54
C THR A 293 -1.92 -14.43 2.65
N THR A 294 -2.05 -13.55 3.64
CA THR A 294 -2.95 -13.74 4.77
C THR A 294 -4.32 -13.09 4.54
N ASP A 295 -5.30 -13.49 5.35
CA ASP A 295 -6.63 -12.87 5.44
C ASP A 295 -6.61 -11.45 6.05
N LYS A 296 -5.41 -10.91 6.33
CA LYS A 296 -5.19 -9.53 6.81
C LYS A 296 -4.61 -8.61 5.73
N CYS A 297 -4.58 -9.05 4.47
CA CYS A 297 -4.17 -8.25 3.32
C CYS A 297 -5.37 -7.96 2.42
N ILE A 298 -5.80 -6.71 2.33
CA ILE A 298 -7.03 -6.33 1.60
C ILE A 298 -6.93 -6.63 0.11
N SER A 299 -5.79 -6.35 -0.52
CA SER A 299 -5.61 -6.70 -1.94
C SER A 299 -5.61 -8.20 -2.19
N GLY A 300 -5.12 -8.99 -1.23
CA GLY A 300 -5.23 -10.45 -1.28
C GLY A 300 -6.69 -10.90 -1.30
N LEU A 301 -7.50 -10.38 -0.37
CA LEU A 301 -8.93 -10.68 -0.28
C LEU A 301 -9.73 -10.23 -1.52
N GLU A 302 -9.28 -9.20 -2.22
CA GLU A 302 -9.96 -8.68 -3.42
C GLU A 302 -9.50 -9.36 -4.72
N LEU A 303 -8.22 -9.75 -4.83
CA LEU A 303 -7.59 -10.15 -6.09
C LEU A 303 -7.31 -11.65 -6.20
N ILE A 304 -7.26 -12.37 -5.07
CA ILE A 304 -6.91 -13.80 -5.07
C ILE A 304 -8.17 -14.66 -5.07
N ASN A 305 -8.24 -15.56 -6.02
CA ASN A 305 -9.16 -16.70 -6.04
C ASN A 305 -8.37 -17.94 -5.58
N ASN A 306 -8.71 -18.46 -4.41
CA ASN A 306 -8.03 -19.62 -3.83
C ASN A 306 -7.98 -20.81 -4.79
N GLY A 307 -6.76 -21.33 -5.03
CA GLY A 307 -6.51 -22.46 -5.90
C GLY A 307 -6.38 -22.15 -7.39
N GLU A 308 -6.67 -20.90 -7.81
CA GLU A 308 -6.54 -20.47 -9.21
C GLU A 308 -5.28 -19.63 -9.44
N ASN A 309 -5.15 -18.49 -8.75
CA ASN A 309 -4.05 -17.55 -8.90
C ASN A 309 -3.24 -17.36 -7.63
N GLY A 310 -3.58 -18.06 -6.54
CA GLY A 310 -2.90 -18.00 -5.27
C GLY A 310 -3.70 -18.63 -4.13
N PHE A 311 -3.23 -18.37 -2.90
CA PHE A 311 -3.89 -18.84 -1.68
C PHE A 311 -3.93 -17.74 -0.63
N ILE A 312 -5.04 -17.68 0.10
CA ILE A 312 -5.22 -16.86 1.29
C ILE A 312 -5.20 -17.79 2.50
N VAL A 313 -4.27 -17.56 3.41
CA VAL A 313 -4.13 -18.32 4.67
C VAL A 313 -4.63 -17.48 5.84
N LYS A 314 -5.17 -18.14 6.85
CA LYS A 314 -5.59 -17.45 8.07
C LYS A 314 -4.37 -16.95 8.83
N CYS A 315 -4.50 -15.76 9.37
CA CYS A 315 -3.55 -15.14 10.29
C CYS A 315 -4.03 -15.51 11.71
N GLU A 316 -3.41 -16.52 12.29
CA GLU A 316 -3.69 -16.96 13.67
C GLU A 316 -3.00 -16.09 14.71
#